data_56baf1e8099abded8d12cf0ccd719482
#
_entry.id   56baf1e8099abded8d12cf0ccd719482
#
_cell.length_a   1.000
_cell.length_b   1.000
_cell.length_c   1.000
_cell.angle_alpha   90.00
_cell.angle_beta   90.00
_cell.angle_gamma   90.00
#
_symmetry.space_group_name_H-M   'P 1'
#
loop_
_entity.id
_entity.type
_entity.pdbx_description
1 polymer ?
#
loop_
_entity_poly.entity_id
_entity_poly.type
_entity_poly.pdbx_seq_one_letter_code
_entity_poly.pdbx_strand_id
1 'polypeptide(L)'
;MGGFFGVASTQDCVGDLFYGTDYHSHLGTMRGGLAVLNGNGNGNGFTRVIHDITNAQFRSKFEDDLPHLRGRSGIGVISDFEDQPLIIGSHLGVFAIVTVGVIRNAATLAKEAYHNGAVHFSEMSGTGINPTELVATLIAQEATFADGLRRVQQTVEGSCSILLLTKQGIYAARDRLGRTPVILGRKDGACAVTLETCAFPNLSYENERDLGPSEIVRITPEGFEQLSPPSEQMQICAFLWVYYGYPASSYEGINVEASRNRCGAALARREKIEIDIVAGVPDSGTGHAVGYAHQAVIPYRRPFVKYTPTWPRSFMPQDQRIRDLVARMKLIPIRELIQGQRLLFCEDSIVRGTQLKDTIERIYDYGAKEVHMRPACPPLVYGCKFLNFSRSKSEMDLAARRAIREMEPAGATDLSVYADPDSEKHAEMVERIRCRLNLTSLKYQRLDDLVEAIGLPKAKLCTYCWDGAEPEMPPQ
;
A
#
# COMPACT_ATOMS: atom_id res chain seq x y z
N MET A 1 0.94 4.92 2.55
CA MET A 1 0.84 3.67 3.32
C MET A 1 2.25 3.35 3.79
N GLY A 2 2.43 2.41 4.65
CA GLY A 2 3.72 1.91 5.09
C GLY A 2 3.72 0.39 5.07
N GLY A 3 4.78 -0.21 5.57
CA GLY A 3 4.88 -1.65 5.74
C GLY A 3 5.79 -1.99 6.89
N PHE A 4 5.60 -3.13 7.51
CA PHE A 4 6.40 -3.56 8.64
C PHE A 4 6.90 -5.00 8.49
N PHE A 5 7.99 -5.28 9.20
CA PHE A 5 8.54 -6.62 9.40
C PHE A 5 8.88 -6.82 10.86
N GLY A 6 8.58 -7.98 11.41
CA GLY A 6 8.95 -8.38 12.77
C GLY A 6 9.57 -9.77 12.77
N VAL A 7 10.53 -10.01 13.65
CA VAL A 7 11.23 -11.30 13.75
C VAL A 7 11.60 -11.61 15.19
N ALA A 8 11.32 -12.84 15.63
CA ALA A 8 11.77 -13.44 16.87
C ALA A 8 12.60 -14.69 16.55
N SER A 9 13.83 -14.78 17.07
CA SER A 9 14.81 -15.79 16.70
C SER A 9 15.60 -16.30 17.91
N THR A 10 16.09 -17.52 17.84
CA THR A 10 17.05 -18.07 18.81
C THR A 10 18.46 -17.51 18.65
N GLN A 11 18.75 -16.89 17.49
CA GLN A 11 20.02 -16.26 17.15
C GLN A 11 19.85 -14.76 16.90
N ASP A 12 20.94 -14.04 16.54
CA ASP A 12 20.87 -12.65 16.13
C ASP A 12 20.00 -12.50 14.88
N CYS A 13 19.01 -11.59 14.94
CA CYS A 13 18.01 -11.43 13.89
C CYS A 13 18.16 -10.11 13.08
N VAL A 14 19.21 -9.34 13.32
CA VAL A 14 19.34 -7.99 12.71
C VAL A 14 19.37 -8.04 11.20
N GLY A 15 20.05 -9.04 10.61
CA GLY A 15 20.06 -9.23 9.16
C GLY A 15 18.67 -9.48 8.58
N ASP A 16 17.90 -10.39 9.17
CA ASP A 16 16.52 -10.69 8.75
C ASP A 16 15.60 -9.47 8.91
N LEU A 17 15.73 -8.77 10.04
CA LEU A 17 14.97 -7.56 10.32
C LEU A 17 15.24 -6.47 9.27
N PHE A 18 16.50 -6.22 8.96
CA PHE A 18 16.92 -5.21 8.01
C PHE A 18 16.39 -5.49 6.61
N TYR A 19 16.70 -6.68 6.06
CA TYR A 19 16.24 -7.03 4.71
C TYR A 19 14.74 -7.24 4.65
N GLY A 20 14.11 -7.83 5.67
CA GLY A 20 12.67 -7.97 5.75
C GLY A 20 11.94 -6.62 5.73
N THR A 21 12.50 -5.61 6.42
CA THR A 21 11.96 -4.24 6.37
C THR A 21 12.17 -3.59 5.01
N ASP A 22 13.35 -3.78 4.39
CA ASP A 22 13.67 -3.21 3.07
C ASP A 22 12.71 -3.69 1.96
N TYR A 23 12.20 -4.92 2.03
CA TYR A 23 11.19 -5.42 1.09
C TYR A 23 9.90 -4.61 1.08
N HIS A 24 9.67 -3.73 2.06
CA HIS A 24 8.54 -2.80 2.12
C HIS A 24 8.85 -1.39 1.57
N SER A 25 10.06 -1.16 1.03
CA SER A 25 10.49 0.17 0.55
C SER A 25 9.64 0.73 -0.60
N HIS A 26 8.85 -0.11 -1.28
CA HIS A 26 7.89 0.34 -2.31
C HIS A 26 6.59 0.90 -1.70
N LEU A 27 6.27 0.61 -0.42
CA LEU A 27 5.04 1.00 0.26
C LEU A 27 5.13 2.38 0.94
N GLY A 28 6.34 2.87 1.22
CA GLY A 28 6.56 4.16 1.85
C GLY A 28 7.87 4.81 1.41
N THR A 29 7.99 6.13 1.59
CA THR A 29 9.10 6.90 1.01
C THR A 29 9.65 7.98 1.92
N MET A 30 9.20 8.10 3.16
CA MET A 30 9.60 9.21 4.00
C MET A 30 10.47 8.81 5.20
N ARG A 31 10.06 7.78 5.92
CA ARG A 31 10.74 7.34 7.13
C ARG A 31 10.98 5.84 7.09
N GLY A 32 12.11 5.42 7.61
CA GLY A 32 12.40 4.03 7.92
C GLY A 32 12.88 3.90 9.35
N GLY A 33 12.56 2.80 10.02
CA GLY A 33 13.00 2.60 11.38
C GLY A 33 13.11 1.13 11.77
N LEU A 34 14.06 0.85 12.66
CA LEU A 34 14.31 -0.46 13.23
C LEU A 34 14.37 -0.35 14.76
N ALA A 35 13.79 -1.29 15.45
CA ALA A 35 14.00 -1.48 16.89
C ALA A 35 14.32 -2.95 17.18
N VAL A 36 15.34 -3.18 17.99
CA VAL A 36 15.77 -4.52 18.42
C VAL A 36 15.77 -4.60 19.94
N LEU A 37 15.48 -5.78 20.46
CA LEU A 37 15.59 -6.10 21.88
C LEU A 37 16.88 -6.88 22.13
N ASN A 38 17.79 -6.25 22.89
CA ASN A 38 19.03 -6.86 23.35
C ASN A 38 18.83 -7.59 24.68
N GLY A 39 19.05 -8.89 24.71
CA GLY A 39 18.92 -9.70 25.92
C GLY A 39 19.95 -9.42 27.01
N ASN A 40 21.03 -8.66 26.76
CA ASN A 40 22.23 -8.58 27.60
C ASN A 40 22.66 -7.14 27.99
N GLY A 41 21.77 -6.12 27.88
CA GLY A 41 22.15 -4.70 28.12
C GLY A 41 21.78 -4.18 29.51
N ASN A 42 22.68 -3.38 30.12
CA ASN A 42 22.33 -2.47 31.20
C ASN A 42 21.39 -1.39 30.64
N GLY A 43 20.13 -1.38 31.06
CA GLY A 43 19.10 -0.45 30.59
C GLY A 43 17.78 -1.14 30.28
N ASN A 44 16.91 -0.49 29.48
CA ASN A 44 15.61 -1.05 29.08
C ASN A 44 15.71 -2.20 28.05
N GLY A 45 16.91 -2.46 27.51
CA GLY A 45 17.22 -3.53 26.57
C GLY A 45 16.84 -3.25 25.11
N PHE A 46 16.29 -2.06 24.78
CA PHE A 46 15.89 -1.68 23.42
C PHE A 46 16.94 -0.77 22.77
N THR A 47 17.26 -1.05 21.49
CA THR A 47 18.00 -0.14 20.62
C THR A 47 17.13 0.22 19.43
N ARG A 48 17.05 1.51 19.10
CA ARG A 48 16.21 2.04 18.01
C ARG A 48 17.05 2.91 17.08
N VAL A 49 16.82 2.79 15.77
CA VAL A 49 17.37 3.66 14.73
C VAL A 49 16.23 4.08 13.81
N ILE A 50 16.16 5.37 13.47
CA ILE A 50 15.18 5.94 12.53
C ILE A 50 15.92 6.87 11.57
N HIS A 51 15.60 6.78 10.27
CA HIS A 51 16.14 7.66 9.25
C HIS A 51 15.07 8.26 8.35
N ASP A 52 15.35 9.46 7.87
CA ASP A 52 14.70 10.04 6.71
C ASP A 52 15.22 9.33 5.45
N ILE A 53 14.31 8.65 4.74
CA ILE A 53 14.61 7.93 3.50
C ILE A 53 14.07 8.67 2.26
N THR A 54 13.66 9.93 2.43
CA THR A 54 13.06 10.74 1.36
C THR A 54 14.00 10.88 0.17
N ASN A 55 15.29 11.04 0.40
CA ASN A 55 16.30 11.30 -0.63
C ASN A 55 17.32 10.17 -0.81
N ALA A 56 17.11 9.01 -0.18
CA ALA A 56 18.02 7.87 -0.29
C ALA A 56 17.24 6.55 -0.14
N GLN A 57 17.84 5.46 -0.59
CA GLN A 57 17.30 4.13 -0.35
C GLN A 57 17.45 3.75 1.12
N PHE A 58 16.51 2.94 1.62
CA PHE A 58 16.53 2.42 2.98
C PHE A 58 17.89 1.78 3.32
N ARG A 59 18.39 0.90 2.47
CA ARG A 59 19.69 0.22 2.67
C ARG A 59 20.83 1.19 2.94
N SER A 60 20.97 2.19 2.09
CA SER A 60 22.06 3.17 2.18
C SER A 60 22.03 4.02 3.44
N LYS A 61 20.84 4.15 4.07
CA LYS A 61 20.68 4.94 5.29
C LYS A 61 20.99 4.15 6.57
N PHE A 62 20.76 2.83 6.53
CA PHE A 62 20.89 1.97 7.71
C PHE A 62 22.18 1.15 7.73
N GLU A 63 22.94 1.11 6.63
CA GLU A 63 24.14 0.27 6.49
C GLU A 63 25.16 0.52 7.59
N ASP A 64 25.39 1.78 7.97
CA ASP A 64 26.34 2.17 9.01
C ASP A 64 25.84 1.82 10.43
N ASP A 65 24.54 1.64 10.63
CA ASP A 65 23.95 1.30 11.93
C ASP A 65 24.00 -0.21 12.22
N LEU A 66 23.94 -1.04 11.17
CA LEU A 66 23.84 -2.51 11.31
C LEU A 66 24.95 -3.13 12.19
N PRO A 67 26.23 -2.69 12.11
CA PRO A 67 27.29 -3.21 12.98
C PRO A 67 27.05 -2.95 14.47
N HIS A 68 26.22 -1.95 14.81
CA HIS A 68 25.92 -1.52 16.17
C HIS A 68 24.60 -2.11 16.71
N LEU A 69 23.78 -2.71 15.85
CA LEU A 69 22.56 -3.39 16.24
C LEU A 69 22.85 -4.86 16.57
N ARG A 70 22.28 -5.35 17.67
CA ARG A 70 22.30 -6.76 18.05
C ARG A 70 20.99 -7.09 18.76
N GLY A 71 20.39 -8.23 18.45
CA GLY A 71 19.18 -8.68 19.13
C GLY A 71 18.63 -9.97 18.56
N ARG A 72 17.81 -10.65 19.37
CA ARG A 72 17.12 -11.88 18.97
C ARG A 72 15.65 -11.62 18.60
N SER A 73 15.15 -10.44 18.88
CA SER A 73 13.81 -10.01 18.47
C SER A 73 13.85 -8.57 18.02
N GLY A 74 13.13 -8.25 16.98
CA GLY A 74 13.08 -6.89 16.42
C GLY A 74 11.84 -6.64 15.61
N ILE A 75 11.49 -5.35 15.47
CA ILE A 75 10.46 -4.84 14.58
C ILE A 75 11.03 -3.70 13.71
N GLY A 76 10.64 -3.66 12.46
CA GLY A 76 11.02 -2.63 11.51
C GLY A 76 9.83 -2.12 10.72
N VAL A 77 9.95 -0.88 10.23
CA VAL A 77 8.86 -0.21 9.52
C VAL A 77 9.38 0.72 8.43
N ILE A 78 8.66 0.78 7.33
CA ILE A 78 8.69 1.87 6.36
C ILE A 78 7.41 2.68 6.56
N SER A 79 7.52 4.00 6.74
CA SER A 79 6.41 4.91 7.00
C SER A 79 6.40 6.09 6.03
N ASP A 80 5.21 6.64 5.77
CA ASP A 80 5.01 7.82 4.92
C ASP A 80 4.81 9.10 5.74
N PHE A 81 4.68 9.03 7.04
CA PHE A 81 4.27 10.18 7.84
C PHE A 81 5.13 10.38 9.08
N GLU A 82 5.00 9.49 10.06
CA GLU A 82 5.57 9.63 11.38
C GLU A 82 6.86 8.84 11.57
N ASP A 83 7.67 9.29 12.52
CA ASP A 83 8.84 8.58 12.99
C ASP A 83 8.41 7.36 13.81
N GLN A 84 8.89 6.20 13.43
CA GLN A 84 8.64 4.89 14.04
C GLN A 84 9.90 4.01 13.91
N PRO A 85 10.09 2.99 14.78
CA PRO A 85 9.32 2.58 15.95
C PRO A 85 9.40 3.58 17.10
N LEU A 86 8.35 3.66 17.94
CA LEU A 86 8.40 4.38 19.22
C LEU A 86 8.75 3.41 20.35
N ILE A 87 9.58 3.84 21.31
CA ILE A 87 9.85 3.09 22.54
C ILE A 87 9.09 3.77 23.68
N ILE A 88 8.18 3.02 24.31
CA ILE A 88 7.24 3.52 25.27
C ILE A 88 7.46 2.84 26.64
N GLY A 89 7.52 3.62 27.69
CA GLY A 89 7.46 3.14 29.07
C GLY A 89 6.05 3.25 29.61
N SER A 90 5.52 2.16 30.18
CA SER A 90 4.18 2.13 30.78
C SER A 90 4.15 1.18 31.98
N HIS A 91 3.00 1.08 32.66
CA HIS A 91 2.79 0.09 33.72
C HIS A 91 2.85 -1.36 33.20
N LEU A 92 2.65 -1.60 31.88
CA LEU A 92 2.84 -2.90 31.24
C LEU A 92 4.31 -3.23 30.99
N GLY A 93 5.22 -2.32 31.32
CA GLY A 93 6.66 -2.37 31.07
C GLY A 93 7.07 -1.50 29.88
N VAL A 94 8.32 -1.67 29.44
CA VAL A 94 8.85 -1.00 28.25
C VAL A 94 8.60 -1.86 27.02
N PHE A 95 8.11 -1.24 25.95
CA PHE A 95 7.87 -1.90 24.66
C PHE A 95 8.19 -0.95 23.49
N ALA A 96 8.48 -1.52 22.33
CA ALA A 96 8.54 -0.76 21.08
C ALA A 96 7.29 -1.05 20.23
N ILE A 97 6.82 -0.05 19.48
CA ILE A 97 5.60 -0.14 18.67
C ILE A 97 5.80 0.40 17.27
N VAL A 98 5.21 -0.27 16.29
CA VAL A 98 4.99 0.22 14.93
C VAL A 98 3.54 0.03 14.52
N THR A 99 3.05 0.97 13.71
CA THR A 99 1.68 0.94 13.18
C THR A 99 1.67 1.19 11.68
N VAL A 100 0.74 0.54 10.97
CA VAL A 100 0.49 0.77 9.55
C VAL A 100 -1.01 0.94 9.32
N GLY A 101 -1.40 2.08 8.75
CA GLY A 101 -2.78 2.40 8.46
C GLY A 101 -3.08 3.89 8.59
N VAL A 102 -4.36 4.23 8.78
CA VAL A 102 -4.85 5.59 8.98
C VAL A 102 -5.90 5.59 10.08
N ILE A 103 -5.72 6.43 11.09
CA ILE A 103 -6.65 6.65 12.19
C ILE A 103 -7.44 7.93 11.90
N ARG A 104 -8.71 7.80 11.49
CA ARG A 104 -9.54 8.94 11.10
C ARG A 104 -10.03 9.76 12.28
N ASN A 105 -10.35 9.10 13.37
CA ASN A 105 -10.84 9.72 14.60
C ASN A 105 -9.72 10.05 15.61
N ALA A 106 -8.46 10.18 15.13
CA ALA A 106 -7.31 10.45 16.00
C ALA A 106 -7.51 11.67 16.92
N ALA A 107 -8.09 12.76 16.41
CA ALA A 107 -8.33 13.97 17.19
C ALA A 107 -9.38 13.74 18.31
N THR A 108 -10.40 12.92 18.07
CA THR A 108 -11.42 12.55 19.05
C THR A 108 -10.82 11.66 20.14
N LEU A 109 -10.13 10.59 19.73
CA LEU A 109 -9.45 9.66 20.64
C LEU A 109 -8.40 10.36 21.52
N ALA A 110 -7.67 11.34 20.95
CA ALA A 110 -6.72 12.12 21.72
C ALA A 110 -7.39 12.98 22.82
N LYS A 111 -8.54 13.60 22.49
CA LYS A 111 -9.32 14.35 23.48
C LYS A 111 -9.83 13.45 24.60
N GLU A 112 -10.33 12.27 24.26
CA GLU A 112 -10.76 11.26 25.23
C GLU A 112 -9.61 10.79 26.11
N ALA A 113 -8.43 10.55 25.53
CA ALA A 113 -7.23 10.19 26.27
C ALA A 113 -6.83 11.26 27.28
N TYR A 114 -6.90 12.55 26.92
CA TYR A 114 -6.65 13.66 27.86
C TYR A 114 -7.66 13.68 29.01
N HIS A 115 -8.95 13.46 28.74
CA HIS A 115 -9.98 13.41 29.77
C HIS A 115 -9.80 12.21 30.72
N ASN A 116 -9.27 11.10 30.21
CA ASN A 116 -9.02 9.87 30.96
C ASN A 116 -7.64 9.86 31.67
N GLY A 117 -6.98 11.02 31.78
CA GLY A 117 -5.77 11.20 32.57
C GLY A 117 -4.44 11.03 31.79
N ALA A 118 -4.47 10.94 30.47
CA ALA A 118 -3.26 11.11 29.69
C ALA A 118 -2.79 12.57 29.80
N VAL A 119 -1.54 12.77 30.19
CA VAL A 119 -1.07 14.10 30.58
C VAL A 119 -0.52 14.88 29.38
N HIS A 120 0.11 14.21 28.42
CA HIS A 120 0.70 14.81 27.24
C HIS A 120 1.00 13.76 26.17
N PHE A 121 1.18 14.22 24.94
CA PHE A 121 1.83 13.48 23.85
C PHE A 121 3.17 14.13 23.57
N SER A 122 4.22 13.33 23.46
CA SER A 122 5.59 13.79 23.32
C SER A 122 6.02 13.93 21.85
N GLU A 123 5.44 13.11 20.99
CA GLU A 123 5.76 13.05 19.57
C GLU A 123 4.68 13.77 18.76
N MET A 124 5.09 14.77 17.99
CA MET A 124 4.20 15.50 17.09
C MET A 124 4.51 15.15 15.64
N SER A 125 3.48 14.84 14.87
CA SER A 125 3.59 14.61 13.42
C SER A 125 2.97 15.79 12.66
N GLY A 126 3.81 16.65 12.13
CA GLY A 126 3.35 17.90 11.51
C GLY A 126 2.67 18.82 12.51
N THR A 127 1.39 19.11 12.33
CA THR A 127 0.56 19.93 13.22
C THR A 127 -0.28 19.11 14.20
N GLY A 128 -0.15 17.78 14.20
CA GLY A 128 -0.98 16.86 14.98
C GLY A 128 -0.17 15.94 15.88
N ILE A 129 -0.88 15.16 16.69
CA ILE A 129 -0.32 14.12 17.55
C ILE A 129 0.17 12.98 16.66
N ASN A 130 1.30 12.35 17.03
CA ASN A 130 1.77 11.13 16.37
C ASN A 130 0.75 10.00 16.55
N PRO A 131 0.15 9.45 15.48
CA PRO A 131 -0.88 8.43 15.59
C PRO A 131 -0.39 7.15 16.26
N THR A 132 0.90 6.81 16.11
CA THR A 132 1.51 5.63 16.76
C THR A 132 1.61 5.82 18.27
N GLU A 133 1.93 7.04 18.74
CA GLU A 133 1.92 7.36 20.17
C GLU A 133 0.50 7.32 20.76
N LEU A 134 -0.49 7.80 20.00
CA LEU A 134 -1.90 7.69 20.40
C LEU A 134 -2.30 6.22 20.59
N VAL A 135 -1.94 5.34 19.64
CA VAL A 135 -2.20 3.90 19.76
C VAL A 135 -1.50 3.31 20.99
N ALA A 136 -0.24 3.67 21.23
CA ALA A 136 0.49 3.23 22.42
C ALA A 136 -0.18 3.68 23.72
N THR A 137 -0.70 4.91 23.75
CA THR A 137 -1.45 5.46 24.90
C THR A 137 -2.73 4.68 25.15
N LEU A 138 -3.51 4.36 24.11
CA LEU A 138 -4.72 3.55 24.23
C LEU A 138 -4.40 2.14 24.75
N ILE A 139 -3.33 1.51 24.25
CA ILE A 139 -2.88 0.21 24.74
C ILE A 139 -2.48 0.26 26.21
N ALA A 140 -1.74 1.30 26.61
CA ALA A 140 -1.27 1.47 27.97
C ALA A 140 -2.38 1.85 29.00
N GLN A 141 -3.61 2.08 28.58
CA GLN A 141 -4.75 2.25 29.48
C GLN A 141 -5.37 0.94 29.96
N GLU A 142 -5.00 -0.18 29.36
CA GLU A 142 -5.55 -1.50 29.67
C GLU A 142 -4.60 -2.35 30.54
N ALA A 143 -5.13 -3.41 31.17
CA ALA A 143 -4.38 -4.26 32.09
C ALA A 143 -3.36 -5.18 31.40
N THR A 144 -3.56 -5.50 30.11
CA THR A 144 -2.67 -6.34 29.32
C THR A 144 -2.47 -5.80 27.92
N PHE A 145 -1.37 -6.17 27.24
CA PHE A 145 -1.17 -5.81 25.84
C PHE A 145 -2.27 -6.33 24.93
N ALA A 146 -2.79 -7.55 25.17
CA ALA A 146 -3.87 -8.12 24.37
C ALA A 146 -5.19 -7.32 24.52
N ASP A 147 -5.53 -6.89 25.74
CA ASP A 147 -6.70 -6.05 25.97
C ASP A 147 -6.55 -4.67 25.31
N GLY A 148 -5.35 -4.08 25.43
CA GLY A 148 -5.04 -2.82 24.78
C GLY A 148 -5.15 -2.88 23.26
N LEU A 149 -4.64 -3.95 22.64
CA LEU A 149 -4.76 -4.16 21.19
C LEU A 149 -6.24 -4.35 20.78
N ARG A 150 -7.04 -5.11 21.55
CA ARG A 150 -8.50 -5.25 21.31
C ARG A 150 -9.21 -3.91 21.40
N ARG A 151 -8.88 -3.08 22.39
CA ARG A 151 -9.44 -1.74 22.50
C ARG A 151 -9.13 -0.88 21.27
N VAL A 152 -7.89 -0.88 20.82
CA VAL A 152 -7.50 -0.15 19.59
C VAL A 152 -8.32 -0.63 18.39
N GLN A 153 -8.45 -1.94 18.18
CA GLN A 153 -9.24 -2.51 17.08
C GLN A 153 -10.73 -2.10 17.16
N GLN A 154 -11.28 -1.92 18.37
CA GLN A 154 -12.67 -1.51 18.58
C GLN A 154 -12.90 0.00 18.41
N THR A 155 -11.94 0.83 18.82
CA THR A 155 -12.14 2.29 18.90
C THR A 155 -11.61 3.04 17.68
N VAL A 156 -10.63 2.49 16.94
CA VAL A 156 -10.04 3.15 15.76
C VAL A 156 -11.00 3.09 14.57
N GLU A 157 -11.36 4.25 14.07
CA GLU A 157 -11.99 4.40 12.76
C GLU A 157 -10.91 4.49 11.68
N GLY A 158 -11.00 3.63 10.66
CA GLY A 158 -10.03 3.56 9.58
C GLY A 158 -9.39 2.18 9.47
N SER A 159 -8.08 2.10 9.52
CA SER A 159 -7.31 0.86 9.53
C SER A 159 -6.04 1.06 10.35
N CYS A 160 -5.69 0.12 11.21
CA CYS A 160 -4.47 0.16 12.00
C CYS A 160 -4.00 -1.27 12.33
N SER A 161 -3.01 -1.77 11.59
CA SER A 161 -2.29 -3.00 11.94
C SER A 161 -1.04 -2.65 12.76
N ILE A 162 -0.71 -3.47 13.74
CA ILE A 162 0.20 -3.12 14.84
C ILE A 162 1.20 -4.25 15.10
N LEU A 163 2.49 -3.90 15.32
CA LEU A 163 3.44 -4.77 15.99
C LEU A 163 3.92 -4.11 17.29
N LEU A 164 3.95 -4.90 18.37
CA LEU A 164 4.59 -4.53 19.64
C LEU A 164 5.76 -5.47 19.91
N LEU A 165 6.93 -4.92 20.10
CA LEU A 165 8.10 -5.67 20.58
C LEU A 165 8.21 -5.52 22.08
N THR A 166 8.13 -6.64 22.79
CA THR A 166 8.21 -6.74 24.26
C THR A 166 9.23 -7.80 24.70
N LYS A 167 9.53 -7.85 25.99
CA LYS A 167 10.35 -8.93 26.56
C LYS A 167 9.70 -10.32 26.46
N GLN A 168 8.38 -10.38 26.24
CA GLN A 168 7.61 -11.62 26.16
C GLN A 168 7.45 -12.12 24.71
N GLY A 169 7.94 -11.38 23.72
CA GLY A 169 7.81 -11.66 22.30
C GLY A 169 7.22 -10.47 21.53
N ILE A 170 6.87 -10.72 20.28
CA ILE A 170 6.25 -9.74 19.41
C ILE A 170 4.74 -10.01 19.39
N TYR A 171 3.93 -8.99 19.71
CA TYR A 171 2.49 -9.04 19.50
C TYR A 171 2.19 -8.46 18.12
N ALA A 172 1.46 -9.20 17.30
CA ALA A 172 0.97 -8.76 16.01
C ALA A 172 -0.55 -8.72 16.03
N ALA A 173 -1.13 -7.59 15.64
CA ALA A 173 -2.57 -7.38 15.56
C ALA A 173 -2.94 -6.87 14.16
N ARG A 174 -3.82 -7.61 13.46
CA ARG A 174 -4.42 -7.16 12.21
C ARG A 174 -5.58 -6.22 12.50
N ASP A 175 -5.78 -5.21 11.66
CA ASP A 175 -6.87 -4.25 11.84
C ASP A 175 -8.26 -4.92 11.84
N ARG A 176 -9.27 -4.20 12.38
CA ARG A 176 -10.62 -4.72 12.65
C ARG A 176 -11.26 -5.43 11.45
N LEU A 177 -11.07 -4.92 10.24
CA LEU A 177 -11.65 -5.47 9.01
C LEU A 177 -10.59 -6.14 8.12
N GLY A 178 -9.35 -6.28 8.58
CA GLY A 178 -8.28 -6.92 7.82
C GLY A 178 -7.94 -6.20 6.52
N ARG A 179 -8.06 -4.86 6.45
CA ARG A 179 -7.79 -4.08 5.23
C ARG A 179 -6.35 -4.19 4.76
N THR A 180 -5.42 -4.30 5.70
CA THR A 180 -4.02 -4.62 5.41
C THR A 180 -3.74 -6.09 5.74
N PRO A 181 -2.90 -6.78 4.95
CA PRO A 181 -2.46 -8.13 5.29
C PRO A 181 -1.55 -8.09 6.53
N VAL A 182 -1.53 -9.17 7.30
CA VAL A 182 -0.52 -9.46 8.32
C VAL A 182 -0.25 -10.96 8.24
N ILE A 183 0.96 -11.34 7.86
CA ILE A 183 1.29 -12.68 7.44
C ILE A 183 2.40 -13.24 8.31
N LEU A 184 2.23 -14.46 8.78
CA LEU A 184 3.20 -15.18 9.61
C LEU A 184 4.09 -16.07 8.75
N GLY A 185 5.37 -16.11 9.08
CA GLY A 185 6.35 -16.98 8.43
C GLY A 185 7.23 -17.67 9.46
N ARG A 186 7.71 -18.85 9.10
CA ARG A 186 8.55 -19.69 9.95
C ARG A 186 9.78 -20.17 9.21
N LYS A 187 10.91 -20.26 9.91
CA LYS A 187 12.08 -21.03 9.51
C LYS A 187 12.68 -21.70 10.74
N ASP A 188 13.69 -22.53 10.57
CA ASP A 188 14.35 -23.18 11.70
C ASP A 188 14.90 -22.13 12.68
N GLY A 189 14.47 -22.24 13.94
CA GLY A 189 14.87 -21.36 15.04
C GLY A 189 14.36 -19.91 14.94
N ALA A 190 13.42 -19.56 14.03
CA ALA A 190 12.87 -18.21 13.95
C ALA A 190 11.45 -18.16 13.40
N CYS A 191 10.68 -17.19 13.93
CA CYS A 191 9.35 -16.82 13.44
C CYS A 191 9.35 -15.35 13.04
N ALA A 192 8.63 -15.02 11.94
CA ALA A 192 8.52 -13.67 11.42
C ALA A 192 7.06 -13.27 11.16
N VAL A 193 6.85 -11.96 11.05
CA VAL A 193 5.58 -11.36 10.65
C VAL A 193 5.83 -10.21 9.67
N THR A 194 5.02 -10.13 8.62
CA THR A 194 5.20 -9.17 7.52
C THR A 194 3.87 -8.70 6.94
N LEU A 195 3.89 -7.60 6.16
CA LEU A 195 2.80 -7.24 5.27
C LEU A 195 2.98 -7.81 3.86
N GLU A 196 4.21 -8.18 3.49
CA GLU A 196 4.57 -8.60 2.13
C GLU A 196 5.24 -9.97 2.15
N THR A 197 4.60 -10.99 1.58
CA THR A 197 5.20 -12.34 1.54
C THR A 197 6.46 -12.42 0.70
N CYS A 198 6.71 -11.45 -0.21
CA CYS A 198 7.94 -11.41 -1.00
C CYS A 198 9.22 -11.30 -0.15
N ALA A 199 9.10 -10.89 1.10
CA ALA A 199 10.22 -10.88 2.06
C ALA A 199 10.69 -12.30 2.46
N PHE A 200 9.80 -13.28 2.46
CA PHE A 200 10.06 -14.60 3.03
C PHE A 200 11.02 -15.48 2.22
N PRO A 201 10.86 -15.67 0.89
CA PRO A 201 11.69 -16.63 0.15
C PRO A 201 13.20 -16.38 0.27
N ASN A 202 13.61 -15.12 0.13
CA ASN A 202 15.02 -14.75 0.16
C ASN A 202 15.63 -14.75 1.58
N LEU A 203 14.78 -14.74 2.61
CA LEU A 203 15.18 -14.86 4.02
C LEU A 203 14.97 -16.28 4.56
N SER A 204 14.62 -17.23 3.66
CA SER A 204 14.39 -18.65 3.98
C SER A 204 13.25 -18.90 4.95
N TYR A 205 12.24 -18.00 4.96
CA TYR A 205 10.99 -18.27 5.68
C TYR A 205 9.97 -18.94 4.77
N GLU A 206 9.26 -19.91 5.32
CA GLU A 206 8.05 -20.45 4.72
C GLU A 206 6.84 -19.65 5.20
N ASN A 207 5.87 -19.44 4.31
CA ASN A 207 4.61 -18.80 4.66
C ASN A 207 3.78 -19.75 5.51
N GLU A 208 3.48 -19.37 6.75
CA GLU A 208 2.67 -20.17 7.67
C GLU A 208 1.18 -19.94 7.43
N ARG A 209 0.73 -18.69 7.55
CA ARG A 209 -0.64 -18.24 7.29
C ARG A 209 -0.81 -16.72 7.36
N ASP A 210 -1.90 -16.23 6.82
CA ASP A 210 -2.39 -14.87 7.06
C ASP A 210 -3.16 -14.81 8.40
N LEU A 211 -3.03 -13.71 9.15
CA LEU A 211 -3.93 -13.43 10.27
C LEU A 211 -5.30 -13.03 9.74
N GLY A 212 -6.36 -13.45 10.39
CA GLY A 212 -7.71 -12.97 10.08
C GLY A 212 -7.97 -11.56 10.62
N PRO A 213 -9.11 -10.93 10.25
CA PRO A 213 -9.51 -9.61 10.77
C PRO A 213 -9.61 -9.62 12.30
N SER A 214 -9.16 -8.57 12.96
CA SER A 214 -9.12 -8.45 14.44
C SER A 214 -8.27 -9.51 15.17
N GLU A 215 -7.60 -10.39 14.46
CA GLU A 215 -6.79 -11.43 15.09
C GLU A 215 -5.56 -10.82 15.77
N ILE A 216 -5.23 -11.33 16.97
CA ILE A 216 -4.05 -10.96 17.74
C ILE A 216 -3.26 -12.22 18.05
N VAL A 217 -1.96 -12.21 17.73
CA VAL A 217 -1.04 -13.30 18.05
C VAL A 217 0.18 -12.78 18.79
N ARG A 218 0.77 -13.64 19.65
CA ARG A 218 2.10 -13.46 20.19
C ARG A 218 3.08 -14.37 19.46
N ILE A 219 4.23 -13.83 19.09
CA ILE A 219 5.26 -14.45 18.28
C ILE A 219 6.51 -14.59 19.13
N THR A 220 7.03 -15.81 19.24
CA THR A 220 8.30 -16.14 19.87
C THR A 220 9.15 -16.97 18.91
N PRO A 221 10.43 -17.23 19.18
CA PRO A 221 11.23 -18.13 18.34
C PRO A 221 10.64 -19.54 18.20
N GLU A 222 9.87 -19.98 19.21
CA GLU A 222 9.27 -21.33 19.28
C GLU A 222 7.97 -21.43 18.47
N GLY A 223 7.27 -20.29 18.23
CA GLY A 223 6.02 -20.32 17.47
C GLY A 223 5.08 -19.14 17.71
N PHE A 224 3.81 -19.41 17.39
CA PHE A 224 2.71 -18.44 17.40
C PHE A 224 1.65 -18.86 18.41
N GLU A 225 1.28 -17.92 19.27
CA GLU A 225 0.18 -18.10 20.22
C GLU A 225 -0.97 -17.14 19.87
N GLN A 226 -2.14 -17.68 19.59
CA GLN A 226 -3.33 -16.89 19.34
C GLN A 226 -3.91 -16.34 20.66
N LEU A 227 -3.95 -15.02 20.79
CA LEU A 227 -4.49 -14.32 21.96
C LEU A 227 -5.91 -13.81 21.77
N SER A 228 -6.31 -13.57 20.51
CA SER A 228 -7.66 -13.21 20.11
C SER A 228 -7.96 -13.88 18.77
N PRO A 229 -9.11 -14.58 18.64
CA PRO A 229 -9.48 -15.20 17.37
C PRO A 229 -9.86 -14.14 16.33
N PRO A 230 -9.83 -14.49 15.02
CA PRO A 230 -10.30 -13.59 13.97
C PRO A 230 -11.80 -13.37 14.04
N SER A 231 -12.23 -12.19 13.57
CA SER A 231 -13.65 -11.93 13.28
C SER A 231 -14.04 -12.44 11.89
N GLU A 232 -15.33 -12.59 11.66
CA GLU A 232 -15.84 -13.10 10.37
C GLU A 232 -15.82 -12.04 9.26
N GLN A 233 -15.92 -10.76 9.62
CA GLN A 233 -16.01 -9.66 8.67
C GLN A 233 -14.63 -9.27 8.14
N MET A 234 -14.38 -9.58 6.87
CA MET A 234 -13.19 -9.15 6.14
C MET A 234 -13.52 -8.08 5.12
N GLN A 235 -12.64 -7.10 4.98
CA GLN A 235 -12.67 -6.07 3.94
C GLN A 235 -11.23 -5.75 3.49
N ILE A 236 -10.51 -6.78 3.02
CA ILE A 236 -9.13 -6.58 2.55
C ILE A 236 -9.12 -5.65 1.33
N CYS A 237 -8.15 -4.75 1.27
CA CYS A 237 -8.07 -3.74 0.21
C CYS A 237 -7.80 -4.39 -1.16
N ALA A 238 -8.75 -4.29 -2.09
CA ALA A 238 -8.59 -4.83 -3.44
C ALA A 238 -7.45 -4.16 -4.24
N PHE A 239 -7.06 -2.93 -3.88
CA PHE A 239 -5.94 -2.22 -4.49
C PHE A 239 -4.56 -2.89 -4.25
N LEU A 240 -4.46 -3.80 -3.29
CA LEU A 240 -3.26 -4.61 -3.09
C LEU A 240 -2.91 -5.41 -4.35
N TRP A 241 -3.90 -6.03 -5.01
CA TRP A 241 -3.67 -6.78 -6.25
C TRP A 241 -3.56 -5.91 -7.49
N VAL A 242 -4.14 -4.71 -7.47
CA VAL A 242 -4.08 -3.78 -8.60
C VAL A 242 -2.72 -3.08 -8.68
N TYR A 243 -2.26 -2.49 -7.57
CA TYR A 243 -1.10 -1.61 -7.56
C TYR A 243 -0.12 -1.85 -6.41
N TYR A 244 -0.61 -1.88 -5.14
CA TYR A 244 0.28 -1.78 -3.98
C TYR A 244 1.13 -3.01 -3.74
N GLY A 245 0.54 -4.20 -3.86
CA GLY A 245 1.25 -5.43 -3.60
C GLY A 245 2.42 -5.63 -4.55
N TYR A 246 3.53 -6.09 -4.01
CA TYR A 246 4.65 -6.48 -4.85
C TYR A 246 4.25 -7.71 -5.71
N PRO A 247 4.65 -7.78 -7.00
CA PRO A 247 4.21 -8.87 -7.89
C PRO A 247 4.47 -10.28 -7.35
N ALA A 248 5.57 -10.47 -6.62
CA ALA A 248 5.92 -11.76 -6.03
C ALA A 248 5.17 -12.07 -4.72
N SER A 249 4.41 -11.10 -4.18
CA SER A 249 3.64 -11.30 -2.93
C SER A 249 2.32 -12.01 -3.18
N SER A 250 1.82 -12.64 -2.12
CA SER A 250 0.47 -13.23 -2.05
C SER A 250 -0.23 -12.75 -0.80
N TYR A 251 -1.55 -12.55 -0.88
CA TYR A 251 -2.41 -12.20 0.23
C TYR A 251 -3.63 -13.11 0.21
N GLU A 252 -4.06 -13.63 1.34
CA GLU A 252 -5.15 -14.62 1.44
C GLU A 252 -4.93 -15.79 0.46
N GLY A 253 -3.69 -16.22 0.28
CA GLY A 253 -3.31 -17.28 -0.65
C GLY A 253 -3.31 -16.91 -2.14
N ILE A 254 -3.58 -15.65 -2.51
CA ILE A 254 -3.71 -15.21 -3.90
C ILE A 254 -2.52 -14.35 -4.30
N ASN A 255 -1.75 -14.82 -5.29
CA ASN A 255 -0.58 -14.11 -5.80
C ASN A 255 -0.99 -12.88 -6.61
N VAL A 256 -0.23 -11.78 -6.41
CA VAL A 256 -0.48 -10.47 -7.03
C VAL A 256 -0.30 -10.53 -8.54
N GLU A 257 0.83 -11.09 -9.04
CA GLU A 257 1.11 -11.13 -10.48
C GLU A 257 0.11 -11.99 -11.23
N ALA A 258 -0.26 -13.15 -10.67
CA ALA A 258 -1.28 -14.02 -11.26
C ALA A 258 -2.65 -13.32 -11.35
N SER A 259 -3.02 -12.54 -10.32
CA SER A 259 -4.26 -11.73 -10.33
C SER A 259 -4.20 -10.63 -11.39
N ARG A 260 -3.07 -9.91 -11.52
CA ARG A 260 -2.87 -8.90 -12.57
C ARG A 260 -2.98 -9.50 -13.98
N ASN A 261 -2.43 -10.68 -14.20
CA ASN A 261 -2.54 -11.38 -15.48
C ASN A 261 -4.00 -11.73 -15.79
N ARG A 262 -4.78 -12.26 -14.82
CA ARG A 262 -6.22 -12.53 -15.01
C ARG A 262 -7.02 -11.25 -15.29
N CYS A 263 -6.69 -10.15 -14.60
CA CYS A 263 -7.31 -8.84 -14.80
C CYS A 263 -7.05 -8.31 -16.22
N GLY A 264 -5.81 -8.41 -16.72
CA GLY A 264 -5.46 -8.05 -18.10
C GLY A 264 -6.20 -8.90 -19.14
N ALA A 265 -6.31 -10.19 -18.89
CA ALA A 265 -7.07 -11.09 -19.76
C ALA A 265 -8.56 -10.73 -19.81
N ALA A 266 -9.17 -10.31 -18.68
CA ALA A 266 -10.55 -9.84 -18.64
C ALA A 266 -10.74 -8.56 -19.49
N LEU A 267 -9.82 -7.60 -19.42
CA LEU A 267 -9.82 -6.41 -20.30
C LEU A 267 -9.81 -6.79 -21.77
N ALA A 268 -8.97 -7.76 -22.16
CA ALA A 268 -8.82 -8.19 -23.55
C ALA A 268 -10.11 -8.87 -24.09
N ARG A 269 -10.81 -9.65 -23.29
CA ARG A 269 -12.09 -10.30 -23.70
C ARG A 269 -13.17 -9.31 -24.11
N ARG A 270 -13.12 -8.06 -23.61
CA ARG A 270 -14.06 -6.99 -23.92
C ARG A 270 -13.60 -6.07 -25.07
N GLU A 271 -12.46 -6.37 -25.71
CA GLU A 271 -11.90 -5.51 -26.74
C GLU A 271 -12.31 -5.93 -28.15
N LYS A 272 -12.50 -4.92 -29.02
CA LYS A 272 -12.89 -5.11 -30.42
C LYS A 272 -12.09 -4.24 -31.41
N ILE A 273 -11.05 -3.51 -30.93
CA ILE A 273 -10.24 -2.62 -31.76
C ILE A 273 -9.02 -3.34 -32.30
N GLU A 274 -8.50 -2.87 -33.43
CA GLU A 274 -7.24 -3.37 -33.99
C GLU A 274 -6.06 -2.72 -33.27
N ILE A 275 -5.13 -3.55 -32.80
CA ILE A 275 -3.96 -3.16 -32.01
C ILE A 275 -2.75 -3.89 -32.58
N ASP A 276 -1.63 -3.19 -32.75
CA ASP A 276 -0.38 -3.80 -33.24
C ASP A 276 0.50 -4.27 -32.09
N ILE A 277 0.50 -3.54 -30.96
CA ILE A 277 1.35 -3.80 -29.79
C ILE A 277 0.57 -3.54 -28.50
N VAL A 278 0.69 -4.47 -27.55
CA VAL A 278 0.28 -4.29 -26.16
C VAL A 278 1.51 -3.98 -25.30
N ALA A 279 1.38 -3.00 -24.40
CA ALA A 279 2.43 -2.59 -23.49
C ALA A 279 1.87 -2.27 -22.10
N GLY A 280 2.70 -2.39 -21.07
CA GLY A 280 2.39 -1.88 -19.73
C GLY A 280 3.09 -0.55 -19.47
N VAL A 281 2.43 0.35 -18.77
CA VAL A 281 3.14 1.47 -18.16
C VAL A 281 4.03 0.91 -17.03
N PRO A 282 5.36 1.08 -17.11
CA PRO A 282 6.28 0.45 -16.17
C PRO A 282 6.19 1.09 -14.76
N ASP A 283 6.21 0.31 -13.68
CA ASP A 283 6.28 -1.16 -13.62
C ASP A 283 4.89 -1.78 -13.38
N SER A 284 3.95 -1.02 -12.81
CA SER A 284 2.65 -1.49 -12.28
C SER A 284 1.70 -2.01 -13.36
N GLY A 285 1.72 -1.42 -14.56
CA GLY A 285 0.92 -1.88 -15.69
C GLY A 285 1.41 -3.17 -16.35
N THR A 286 2.62 -3.63 -16.04
CA THR A 286 3.28 -4.74 -16.76
C THR A 286 2.51 -6.05 -16.63
N GLY A 287 2.17 -6.49 -15.42
CA GLY A 287 1.45 -7.75 -15.21
C GLY A 287 0.09 -7.76 -15.90
N HIS A 288 -0.62 -6.65 -15.87
CA HIS A 288 -1.90 -6.48 -16.58
C HIS A 288 -1.71 -6.57 -18.11
N ALA A 289 -0.68 -5.92 -18.65
CA ALA A 289 -0.38 -5.94 -20.08
C ALA A 289 0.04 -7.32 -20.59
N VAL A 290 0.80 -8.08 -19.79
CA VAL A 290 1.17 -9.47 -20.13
C VAL A 290 -0.08 -10.35 -20.24
N GLY A 291 -1.00 -10.25 -19.26
CA GLY A 291 -2.26 -10.98 -19.28
C GLY A 291 -3.14 -10.58 -20.48
N TYR A 292 -3.22 -9.28 -20.79
CA TYR A 292 -3.95 -8.76 -21.94
C TYR A 292 -3.38 -9.31 -23.25
N ALA A 293 -2.06 -9.16 -23.46
CA ALA A 293 -1.37 -9.58 -24.67
C ALA A 293 -1.53 -11.08 -24.93
N HIS A 294 -1.41 -11.89 -23.89
CA HIS A 294 -1.60 -13.33 -23.96
C HIS A 294 -3.04 -13.70 -24.39
N GLN A 295 -4.05 -13.09 -23.77
CA GLN A 295 -5.46 -13.35 -24.07
C GLN A 295 -5.85 -12.89 -25.50
N ALA A 296 -5.36 -11.73 -25.93
CA ALA A 296 -5.65 -11.14 -27.23
C ALA A 296 -4.83 -11.74 -28.37
N VAL A 297 -3.80 -12.52 -28.07
CA VAL A 297 -2.81 -13.05 -29.04
C VAL A 297 -2.12 -11.92 -29.82
N ILE A 298 -1.79 -10.82 -29.11
CA ILE A 298 -1.12 -9.65 -29.65
C ILE A 298 0.28 -9.56 -29.01
N PRO A 299 1.33 -9.17 -29.77
CA PRO A 299 2.66 -9.05 -29.22
C PRO A 299 2.75 -8.09 -28.04
N TYR A 300 3.26 -8.55 -26.89
CA TYR A 300 3.72 -7.66 -25.83
C TYR A 300 5.08 -7.08 -26.21
N ARG A 301 5.22 -5.74 -26.12
CA ARG A 301 6.49 -5.03 -26.35
C ARG A 301 6.66 -3.95 -25.28
N ARG A 302 7.87 -3.42 -25.19
CA ARG A 302 8.23 -2.36 -24.25
C ARG A 302 8.58 -1.08 -25.00
N PRO A 303 7.60 -0.32 -25.51
CA PRO A 303 7.84 0.95 -26.20
C PRO A 303 8.42 2.02 -25.26
N PHE A 304 8.35 1.80 -23.95
CA PHE A 304 9.05 2.56 -22.92
C PHE A 304 9.93 1.67 -22.08
N VAL A 305 11.08 2.20 -21.69
CA VAL A 305 11.96 1.59 -20.69
C VAL A 305 12.13 2.56 -19.53
N LYS A 306 11.95 2.05 -18.32
CA LYS A 306 12.22 2.81 -17.10
C LYS A 306 13.73 2.95 -16.90
N TYR A 307 14.20 4.18 -16.73
CA TYR A 307 15.59 4.45 -16.42
C TYR A 307 15.83 4.26 -14.92
N THR A 308 16.30 3.09 -14.54
CA THR A 308 16.51 2.68 -13.14
C THR A 308 17.69 3.32 -12.41
N PRO A 309 18.82 3.74 -13.07
CA PRO A 309 19.94 4.35 -12.35
C PRO A 309 19.65 5.74 -11.78
N THR A 310 18.51 6.31 -12.05
CA THR A 310 18.19 7.66 -11.61
C THR A 310 17.42 7.71 -10.32
N TRP A 311 17.85 8.65 -9.52
CA TRP A 311 17.13 9.43 -8.50
C TRP A 311 16.12 8.69 -7.63
N PRO A 312 16.26 8.77 -6.32
CA PRO A 312 15.20 8.38 -5.39
C PRO A 312 13.87 9.00 -5.82
N ARG A 313 12.75 8.34 -5.56
CA ARG A 313 11.38 8.83 -5.89
C ARG A 313 11.10 10.26 -5.43
N SER A 314 11.89 10.77 -4.51
CA SER A 314 11.69 12.02 -3.79
C SER A 314 12.57 13.18 -4.21
N PHE A 315 13.53 12.97 -5.11
CA PHE A 315 14.29 14.11 -5.62
C PHE A 315 13.39 14.98 -6.51
N MET A 316 12.82 16.02 -5.89
CA MET A 316 12.00 17.05 -6.54
C MET A 316 12.79 18.35 -6.53
N PRO A 317 13.51 18.71 -7.60
CA PRO A 317 14.16 20.00 -7.72
C PRO A 317 13.16 21.14 -7.51
N GLN A 318 13.61 22.25 -6.95
CA GLN A 318 12.74 23.43 -6.77
C GLN A 318 12.38 24.10 -8.11
N ASP A 319 13.26 24.00 -9.11
CA ASP A 319 13.02 24.52 -10.46
C ASP A 319 12.05 23.63 -11.25
N GLN A 320 10.99 24.23 -11.80
CA GLN A 320 9.98 23.51 -12.58
C GLN A 320 10.56 22.84 -13.84
N ARG A 321 11.50 23.51 -14.53
CA ARG A 321 12.13 22.94 -15.74
C ARG A 321 12.94 21.69 -15.42
N ILE A 322 13.64 21.69 -14.27
CA ILE A 322 14.39 20.51 -13.83
C ILE A 322 13.43 19.39 -13.39
N ARG A 323 12.30 19.72 -12.73
CA ARG A 323 11.26 18.71 -12.42
C ARG A 323 10.69 18.05 -13.67
N ASP A 324 10.40 18.84 -14.72
CA ASP A 324 9.90 18.33 -15.99
C ASP A 324 10.94 17.47 -16.70
N LEU A 325 12.22 17.88 -16.67
CA LEU A 325 13.33 17.09 -17.20
C LEU A 325 13.46 15.76 -16.45
N VAL A 326 13.48 15.76 -15.11
CA VAL A 326 13.57 14.54 -14.28
C VAL A 326 12.38 13.61 -14.54
N ALA A 327 11.17 14.17 -14.68
CA ALA A 327 9.99 13.38 -15.04
C ALA A 327 10.15 12.71 -16.42
N ARG A 328 10.70 13.43 -17.40
CA ARG A 328 10.98 12.90 -18.75
C ARG A 328 12.08 11.84 -18.77
N MET A 329 13.08 11.95 -17.90
CA MET A 329 14.17 10.97 -17.78
C MET A 329 13.71 9.61 -17.26
N LYS A 330 12.60 9.55 -16.52
CA LYS A 330 12.13 8.30 -15.90
C LYS A 330 11.68 7.26 -16.92
N LEU A 331 11.13 7.67 -18.06
CA LEU A 331 10.63 6.79 -19.10
C LEU A 331 11.28 7.18 -20.43
N ILE A 332 12.07 6.26 -21.01
CA ILE A 332 12.73 6.45 -22.29
C ILE A 332 11.92 5.74 -23.38
N PRO A 333 11.37 6.48 -24.37
CA PRO A 333 10.63 5.89 -25.47
C PRO A 333 11.59 5.26 -26.50
N ILE A 334 11.14 4.17 -27.15
CA ILE A 334 11.85 3.46 -28.21
C ILE A 334 11.11 3.70 -29.52
N ARG A 335 11.69 4.53 -30.39
CA ARG A 335 11.07 4.97 -31.65
C ARG A 335 10.66 3.80 -32.55
N GLU A 336 11.50 2.80 -32.68
CA GLU A 336 11.29 1.62 -33.53
C GLU A 336 10.07 0.79 -33.12
N LEU A 337 9.64 0.91 -31.85
CA LEU A 337 8.46 0.22 -31.32
C LEU A 337 7.21 1.12 -31.28
N ILE A 338 7.35 2.40 -31.59
CA ILE A 338 6.26 3.39 -31.50
C ILE A 338 5.81 3.83 -32.90
N GLN A 339 6.76 4.14 -33.80
CA GLN A 339 6.46 4.78 -35.05
C GLN A 339 5.52 3.96 -35.94
N GLY A 340 4.39 4.57 -36.32
CA GLY A 340 3.38 3.97 -37.17
C GLY A 340 2.51 2.89 -36.51
N GLN A 341 2.69 2.61 -35.20
CA GLN A 341 1.99 1.56 -34.49
C GLN A 341 0.72 2.04 -33.82
N ARG A 342 -0.30 1.18 -33.74
CA ARG A 342 -1.46 1.30 -32.86
C ARG A 342 -1.11 0.64 -31.52
N LEU A 343 -0.90 1.45 -30.49
CA LEU A 343 -0.40 1.01 -29.21
C LEU A 343 -1.54 0.94 -28.19
N LEU A 344 -1.63 -0.18 -27.47
CA LEU A 344 -2.49 -0.29 -26.30
C LEU A 344 -1.63 -0.40 -25.05
N PHE A 345 -1.85 0.52 -24.12
CA PHE A 345 -1.21 0.50 -22.81
C PHE A 345 -2.18 0.02 -21.74
N CYS A 346 -1.74 -0.96 -20.95
CA CYS A 346 -2.35 -1.24 -19.66
C CYS A 346 -1.67 -0.40 -18.58
N GLU A 347 -2.48 0.16 -17.69
CA GLU A 347 -2.05 0.89 -16.51
C GLU A 347 -2.77 0.29 -15.29
N ASP A 348 -2.20 0.38 -14.10
CA ASP A 348 -2.91 -0.04 -12.89
C ASP A 348 -4.16 0.84 -12.64
N SER A 349 -3.98 2.15 -12.68
CA SER A 349 -5.03 3.13 -12.38
C SER A 349 -4.72 4.51 -12.93
N ILE A 350 -5.74 5.31 -13.22
CA ILE A 350 -5.59 6.74 -13.52
C ILE A 350 -6.07 7.54 -12.30
N VAL A 351 -5.13 7.94 -11.43
CA VAL A 351 -5.44 8.75 -10.25
C VAL A 351 -5.61 10.23 -10.64
N ARG A 352 -4.51 10.87 -11.04
CA ARG A 352 -4.50 12.31 -11.40
C ARG A 352 -4.42 12.56 -12.91
N GLY A 353 -3.75 11.67 -13.63
CA GLY A 353 -3.59 11.73 -15.07
C GLY A 353 -2.59 12.78 -15.60
N THR A 354 -2.01 13.64 -14.77
CA THR A 354 -1.14 14.73 -15.22
C THR A 354 0.13 14.22 -15.90
N GLN A 355 0.87 13.34 -15.24
CA GLN A 355 2.11 12.75 -15.81
C GLN A 355 1.81 11.84 -17.01
N LEU A 356 0.65 11.18 -17.01
CA LEU A 356 0.22 10.31 -18.09
C LEU A 356 -0.01 11.10 -19.38
N LYS A 357 -0.59 12.30 -19.30
CA LYS A 357 -0.80 13.19 -20.45
C LYS A 357 0.52 13.50 -21.16
N ASP A 358 1.52 13.99 -20.44
CA ASP A 358 2.85 14.30 -21.00
C ASP A 358 3.50 13.06 -21.66
N THR A 359 3.28 11.89 -21.05
CA THR A 359 3.78 10.62 -21.59
C THR A 359 3.10 10.29 -22.92
N ILE A 360 1.78 10.46 -23.02
CA ILE A 360 1.00 10.18 -24.24
C ILE A 360 1.38 11.14 -25.37
N GLU A 361 1.54 12.45 -25.08
CA GLU A 361 1.99 13.44 -26.05
C GLU A 361 3.33 13.05 -26.65
N ARG A 362 4.27 12.61 -25.81
CA ARG A 362 5.58 12.10 -26.30
C ARG A 362 5.45 10.86 -27.18
N ILE A 363 4.51 9.96 -26.92
CA ILE A 363 4.28 8.81 -27.78
C ILE A 363 3.85 9.25 -29.17
N TYR A 364 2.95 10.23 -29.28
CA TYR A 364 2.55 10.80 -30.56
C TYR A 364 3.70 11.53 -31.26
N ASP A 365 4.56 12.27 -30.53
CA ASP A 365 5.77 12.90 -31.08
C ASP A 365 6.75 11.88 -31.67
N TYR A 366 6.75 10.64 -31.16
CA TYR A 366 7.53 9.53 -31.69
C TYR A 366 6.86 8.81 -32.86
N GLY A 367 5.68 9.30 -33.30
CA GLY A 367 4.98 8.86 -34.49
C GLY A 367 4.01 7.69 -34.31
N ALA A 368 3.46 7.50 -33.11
CA ALA A 368 2.37 6.56 -32.90
C ALA A 368 1.16 6.90 -33.78
N LYS A 369 0.51 5.89 -34.35
CA LYS A 369 -0.71 6.03 -35.13
C LYS A 369 -1.93 6.22 -34.23
N GLU A 370 -2.02 5.40 -33.22
CA GLU A 370 -3.10 5.41 -32.22
C GLU A 370 -2.53 5.06 -30.85
N VAL A 371 -3.13 5.64 -29.80
CA VAL A 371 -2.79 5.34 -28.40
C VAL A 371 -4.06 5.03 -27.63
N HIS A 372 -4.17 3.79 -27.18
CA HIS A 372 -5.28 3.27 -26.40
C HIS A 372 -4.85 3.00 -24.95
N MET A 373 -5.73 3.25 -23.99
CA MET A 373 -5.43 3.03 -22.55
C MET A 373 -6.48 2.14 -21.91
N ARG A 374 -6.01 1.16 -21.12
CA ARG A 374 -6.85 0.21 -20.38
C ARG A 374 -6.40 0.14 -18.92
N PRO A 375 -6.95 1.02 -18.05
CA PRO A 375 -6.72 0.91 -16.61
C PRO A 375 -7.30 -0.40 -16.06
N ALA A 376 -6.54 -1.05 -15.17
CA ALA A 376 -6.86 -2.35 -14.60
C ALA A 376 -7.90 -2.30 -13.48
N CYS A 377 -8.38 -1.13 -13.13
CA CYS A 377 -9.46 -0.95 -12.17
C CYS A 377 -10.49 0.08 -12.70
N PRO A 378 -11.69 0.16 -12.10
CA PRO A 378 -12.66 1.22 -12.42
C PRO A 378 -12.12 2.63 -12.11
N PRO A 379 -12.76 3.71 -12.62
CA PRO A 379 -12.40 5.07 -12.24
C PRO A 379 -12.47 5.27 -10.73
N LEU A 380 -11.49 5.99 -10.17
CA LEU A 380 -11.48 6.34 -8.75
C LEU A 380 -12.45 7.49 -8.51
N VAL A 381 -13.69 7.18 -8.13
CA VAL A 381 -14.76 8.17 -7.86
C VAL A 381 -14.69 8.65 -6.41
N TYR A 382 -14.27 7.78 -5.48
CA TYR A 382 -14.21 8.09 -4.05
C TYR A 382 -12.76 8.10 -3.56
N GLY A 383 -12.38 9.14 -2.80
CA GLY A 383 -11.08 9.23 -2.14
C GLY A 383 -10.95 8.18 -1.03
N CYS A 384 -9.85 7.44 -1.03
CA CYS A 384 -9.60 6.43 0.01
C CYS A 384 -9.50 7.07 1.39
N LYS A 385 -10.33 6.62 2.35
CA LYS A 385 -10.36 7.10 3.72
C LYS A 385 -9.79 6.10 4.75
N PHE A 386 -9.27 4.97 4.30
CA PHE A 386 -8.82 3.88 5.17
C PHE A 386 -7.30 3.69 5.18
N LEU A 387 -6.65 3.85 4.02
CA LEU A 387 -5.21 3.59 3.86
C LEU A 387 -4.46 4.76 3.21
N ASN A 388 -5.16 5.85 2.91
CA ASN A 388 -4.63 7.07 2.29
C ASN A 388 -3.83 6.84 1.00
N PHE A 389 -4.36 6.03 0.11
CA PHE A 389 -3.73 5.67 -1.16
C PHE A 389 -3.47 6.84 -2.09
N SER A 390 -4.41 7.75 -2.15
CA SER A 390 -4.17 9.00 -2.83
C SER A 390 -3.60 9.97 -1.81
N ARG A 391 -2.32 10.33 -1.94
CA ARG A 391 -1.74 11.51 -1.25
C ARG A 391 -2.40 12.80 -1.72
N SER A 392 -3.64 12.74 -2.17
CA SER A 392 -4.39 13.91 -2.61
C SER A 392 -4.86 14.66 -1.37
N LYS A 393 -4.45 15.91 -1.28
CA LYS A 393 -4.94 16.84 -0.26
C LYS A 393 -6.42 17.16 -0.45
N SER A 394 -7.00 16.79 -1.60
CA SER A 394 -8.37 17.05 -1.99
C SER A 394 -8.88 15.93 -2.91
N GLU A 395 -10.16 15.55 -2.76
CA GLU A 395 -10.83 14.65 -3.72
C GLU A 395 -10.80 15.18 -5.16
N MET A 396 -10.69 16.50 -5.33
CA MET A 396 -10.56 17.16 -6.64
C MET A 396 -9.25 16.85 -7.36
N ASP A 397 -8.30 16.20 -6.70
CA ASP A 397 -7.10 15.70 -7.36
C ASP A 397 -7.39 14.46 -8.24
N LEU A 398 -8.48 13.73 -7.97
CA LEU A 398 -8.87 12.56 -8.76
C LEU A 398 -9.36 12.98 -10.15
N ALA A 399 -8.88 12.30 -11.21
CA ALA A 399 -9.26 12.57 -12.59
C ALA A 399 -10.76 12.45 -12.81
N ALA A 400 -11.40 11.43 -12.21
CA ALA A 400 -12.85 11.24 -12.25
C ALA A 400 -13.59 12.42 -11.59
N ARG A 401 -13.17 12.84 -10.38
CA ARG A 401 -13.81 13.96 -9.66
C ARG A 401 -13.70 15.28 -10.41
N ARG A 402 -12.58 15.53 -11.09
CA ARG A 402 -12.44 16.72 -11.96
C ARG A 402 -13.38 16.68 -13.14
N ALA A 403 -13.49 15.51 -13.80
CA ALA A 403 -14.43 15.36 -14.91
C ALA A 403 -15.88 15.57 -14.45
N ILE A 404 -16.28 14.96 -13.32
CA ILE A 404 -17.59 15.14 -12.70
C ILE A 404 -17.86 16.62 -12.39
N ARG A 405 -16.89 17.34 -11.83
CA ARG A 405 -17.05 18.77 -11.52
C ARG A 405 -17.26 19.66 -12.75
N GLU A 406 -16.68 19.27 -13.88
CA GLU A 406 -16.90 19.95 -15.16
C GLU A 406 -18.30 19.67 -15.75
N MET A 407 -18.83 18.46 -15.48
CA MET A 407 -20.18 18.07 -15.88
C MET A 407 -21.24 18.72 -14.98
N GLU A 408 -20.96 18.77 -13.68
CA GLU A 408 -21.86 19.32 -12.66
C GLU A 408 -21.14 20.39 -11.81
N PRO A 409 -21.04 21.65 -12.29
CA PRO A 409 -20.33 22.72 -11.59
C PRO A 409 -20.89 23.05 -10.20
N ALA A 410 -22.19 22.82 -9.98
CA ALA A 410 -22.84 22.99 -8.67
C ALA A 410 -22.45 21.87 -7.66
N GLY A 411 -21.85 20.79 -8.14
CA GLY A 411 -21.51 19.59 -7.37
C GLY A 411 -22.52 18.48 -7.62
N ALA A 412 -22.01 17.26 -7.83
CA ALA A 412 -22.84 16.08 -7.99
C ALA A 412 -23.46 15.69 -6.64
N THR A 413 -24.76 15.46 -6.62
CA THR A 413 -25.51 14.99 -5.42
C THR A 413 -25.40 13.49 -5.24
N ASP A 414 -25.29 12.75 -6.34
CA ASP A 414 -25.14 11.31 -6.36
C ASP A 414 -23.93 10.90 -7.21
N LEU A 415 -22.96 10.25 -6.58
CA LEU A 415 -21.75 9.74 -7.22
C LEU A 415 -21.90 8.31 -7.74
N SER A 416 -22.91 7.59 -7.31
CA SER A 416 -23.11 6.18 -7.69
C SER A 416 -23.34 6.02 -9.19
N VAL A 417 -24.01 6.98 -9.83
CA VAL A 417 -24.23 6.99 -11.27
C VAL A 417 -22.94 7.11 -12.10
N TYR A 418 -21.85 7.68 -11.50
CA TYR A 418 -20.54 7.75 -12.13
C TYR A 418 -19.69 6.48 -11.87
N ALA A 419 -20.03 5.74 -10.83
CA ALA A 419 -19.42 4.44 -10.52
C ALA A 419 -20.04 3.30 -11.34
N ASP A 420 -21.28 3.45 -11.80
CA ASP A 420 -21.97 2.47 -12.64
C ASP A 420 -21.47 2.51 -14.10
N PRO A 421 -20.75 1.46 -14.57
CA PRO A 421 -20.15 1.41 -15.89
C PRO A 421 -21.16 1.39 -17.05
N ASP A 422 -22.44 1.14 -16.78
CA ASP A 422 -23.50 1.06 -17.77
C ASP A 422 -24.32 2.38 -17.85
N SER A 423 -24.01 3.38 -17.02
CA SER A 423 -24.67 4.68 -17.03
C SER A 423 -24.12 5.65 -18.09
N GLU A 424 -24.98 6.52 -18.61
CA GLU A 424 -24.57 7.59 -19.55
C GLU A 424 -23.60 8.58 -18.89
N LYS A 425 -23.79 8.90 -17.61
CA LYS A 425 -22.91 9.80 -16.86
C LYS A 425 -21.49 9.23 -16.69
N HIS A 426 -21.39 7.93 -16.47
CA HIS A 426 -20.09 7.24 -16.47
C HIS A 426 -19.40 7.36 -17.83
N ALA A 427 -20.14 7.06 -18.92
CA ALA A 427 -19.60 7.13 -20.27
C ALA A 427 -19.11 8.56 -20.61
N GLU A 428 -19.88 9.60 -20.26
CA GLU A 428 -19.49 10.99 -20.45
C GLU A 428 -18.26 11.37 -19.63
N MET A 429 -18.19 10.96 -18.36
CA MET A 429 -17.03 11.18 -17.49
C MET A 429 -15.76 10.53 -18.09
N VAL A 430 -15.85 9.29 -18.55
CA VAL A 430 -14.73 8.58 -19.18
C VAL A 430 -14.29 9.28 -20.47
N GLU A 431 -15.22 9.75 -21.29
CA GLU A 431 -14.93 10.47 -22.52
C GLU A 431 -14.20 11.81 -22.24
N ARG A 432 -14.59 12.55 -21.20
CA ARG A 432 -13.88 13.75 -20.77
C ARG A 432 -12.45 13.47 -20.34
N ILE A 433 -12.24 12.38 -19.59
CA ILE A 433 -10.90 11.94 -19.19
C ILE A 433 -10.08 11.55 -20.42
N ARG A 434 -10.67 10.80 -21.37
CA ARG A 434 -10.04 10.41 -22.64
C ARG A 434 -9.55 11.63 -23.42
N CYS A 435 -10.44 12.61 -23.64
CA CYS A 435 -10.11 13.84 -24.37
C CYS A 435 -8.99 14.63 -23.68
N ARG A 436 -9.05 14.78 -22.35
CA ARG A 436 -8.03 15.50 -21.58
C ARG A 436 -6.65 14.83 -21.68
N LEU A 437 -6.60 13.50 -21.76
CA LEU A 437 -5.38 12.74 -21.91
C LEU A 437 -4.93 12.59 -23.37
N ASN A 438 -5.68 13.09 -24.34
CA ASN A 438 -5.40 12.96 -25.77
C ASN A 438 -5.26 11.51 -26.24
N LEU A 439 -6.09 10.60 -25.71
CA LEU A 439 -6.10 9.18 -26.07
C LEU A 439 -7.01 8.91 -27.26
N THR A 440 -6.66 7.94 -28.12
CA THR A 440 -7.56 7.44 -29.17
C THR A 440 -8.76 6.73 -28.54
N SER A 441 -8.55 5.90 -27.51
CA SER A 441 -9.63 5.34 -26.71
C SER A 441 -9.21 5.09 -25.26
N LEU A 442 -10.20 5.16 -24.36
CA LEU A 442 -10.05 4.85 -22.94
C LEU A 442 -11.21 3.94 -22.51
N LYS A 443 -10.90 2.80 -21.92
CA LYS A 443 -11.88 1.92 -21.28
C LYS A 443 -11.31 1.40 -19.96
N TYR A 444 -12.04 1.58 -18.90
CA TYR A 444 -11.68 1.08 -17.59
C TYR A 444 -12.12 -0.38 -17.39
N GLN A 445 -11.46 -1.07 -16.48
CA GLN A 445 -11.90 -2.38 -16.01
C GLN A 445 -13.26 -2.26 -15.31
N ARG A 446 -14.10 -3.29 -15.45
CA ARG A 446 -15.34 -3.41 -14.67
C ARG A 446 -15.01 -3.98 -13.28
N LEU A 447 -15.75 -3.52 -12.27
CA LEU A 447 -15.52 -3.98 -10.89
C LEU A 447 -15.72 -5.48 -10.72
N ASP A 448 -16.76 -6.05 -11.35
CA ASP A 448 -17.02 -7.48 -11.25
C ASP A 448 -15.90 -8.32 -11.88
N ASP A 449 -15.37 -7.91 -13.03
CA ASP A 449 -14.24 -8.57 -13.68
C ASP A 449 -12.95 -8.47 -12.82
N LEU A 450 -12.76 -7.36 -12.11
CA LEU A 450 -11.65 -7.20 -11.19
C LEU A 450 -11.80 -8.12 -9.97
N VAL A 451 -12.98 -8.19 -9.39
CA VAL A 451 -13.29 -9.09 -8.27
C VAL A 451 -13.07 -10.56 -8.68
N GLU A 452 -13.54 -10.95 -9.86
CA GLU A 452 -13.30 -12.29 -10.42
C GLU A 452 -11.79 -12.53 -10.63
N ALA A 453 -11.05 -11.57 -11.17
CA ALA A 453 -9.61 -11.66 -11.38
C ALA A 453 -8.81 -11.80 -10.08
N ILE A 454 -9.24 -11.14 -9.00
CA ILE A 454 -8.66 -11.33 -7.67
C ILE A 454 -8.97 -12.75 -7.18
N GLY A 455 -10.22 -13.19 -7.25
CA GLY A 455 -10.64 -14.54 -6.85
C GLY A 455 -11.14 -14.64 -5.41
N LEU A 456 -11.43 -13.51 -4.75
CA LEU A 456 -12.13 -13.45 -3.48
C LEU A 456 -13.58 -12.98 -3.68
N PRO A 457 -14.52 -13.43 -2.83
CA PRO A 457 -15.88 -12.88 -2.83
C PRO A 457 -15.86 -11.35 -2.63
N LYS A 458 -16.69 -10.60 -3.36
CA LYS A 458 -16.79 -9.14 -3.25
C LYS A 458 -17.02 -8.70 -1.79
N ALA A 459 -17.81 -9.45 -1.03
CA ALA A 459 -18.08 -9.19 0.39
C ALA A 459 -16.82 -9.20 1.29
N LYS A 460 -15.72 -9.80 0.85
CA LYS A 460 -14.43 -9.81 1.56
C LYS A 460 -13.45 -8.74 1.08
N LEU A 461 -13.81 -8.00 0.03
CA LEU A 461 -12.94 -6.98 -0.57
C LEU A 461 -13.42 -5.57 -0.22
N CYS A 462 -12.50 -4.68 0.14
CA CYS A 462 -12.75 -3.26 0.18
C CYS A 462 -12.65 -2.68 -1.23
N THR A 463 -13.78 -2.25 -1.78
CA THR A 463 -13.91 -1.65 -3.12
C THR A 463 -14.31 -0.17 -3.05
N TYR A 464 -14.27 0.42 -1.87
CA TYR A 464 -14.76 1.78 -1.58
C TYR A 464 -14.28 2.85 -2.57
N CYS A 465 -13.04 2.78 -3.04
CA CYS A 465 -12.50 3.78 -3.97
C CYS A 465 -13.27 3.86 -5.30
N TRP A 466 -13.96 2.82 -5.68
CA TRP A 466 -14.66 2.67 -6.96
C TRP A 466 -16.18 2.82 -6.81
N ASP A 467 -16.79 2.14 -5.83
CA ASP A 467 -18.26 2.07 -5.67
C ASP A 467 -18.79 2.79 -4.41
N GLY A 468 -17.92 3.30 -3.54
CA GLY A 468 -18.32 3.94 -2.30
C GLY A 468 -18.90 3.01 -1.23
N ALA A 469 -18.87 1.69 -1.48
CA ALA A 469 -19.44 0.72 -0.57
C ALA A 469 -18.68 0.66 0.76
N GLU A 470 -19.41 0.77 1.86
CA GLU A 470 -18.91 0.54 3.22
C GLU A 470 -19.64 -0.67 3.82
N PRO A 471 -18.95 -1.53 4.56
CA PRO A 471 -19.62 -2.62 5.25
C PRO A 471 -20.58 -2.05 6.30
N GLU A 472 -21.74 -2.65 6.42
CA GLU A 472 -22.59 -2.43 7.58
C GLU A 472 -21.82 -2.91 8.80
N MET A 473 -21.47 -1.97 9.67
CA MET A 473 -20.83 -2.32 10.95
C MET A 473 -21.92 -2.80 11.89
N PRO A 474 -21.78 -3.99 12.52
CA PRO A 474 -22.69 -4.39 13.56
C PRO A 474 -22.69 -3.33 14.66
N PRO A 475 -23.83 -3.07 15.31
CA PRO A 475 -23.89 -2.15 16.45
C PRO A 475 -22.85 -2.58 17.49
N GLN A 476 -22.16 -1.59 18.05
CA GLN A 476 -21.12 -1.75 19.08
C GLN A 476 -21.71 -2.28 20.39
#